data_5d27385f2fc6ce52d8af2175c7685e7e
#
_entry.id   5d27385f2fc6ce52d8af2175c7685e7e
#
_cell.length_a   1.000
_cell.length_b   1.000
_cell.length_c   1.000
_cell.angle_alpha   90.00
_cell.angle_beta   90.00
_cell.angle_gamma   90.00
#
_symmetry.space_group_name_H-M   'P 1'
#
loop_
_entity.id
_entity.type
_entity.pdbx_description
1 polymer ?
#
loop_
_entity_poly.entity_id
_entity_poly.type
_entity_poly.pdbx_seq_one_letter_code
_entity_poly.pdbx_strand_id
1 'polypeptide(L)'
;MAEKPEKPKSFRDPVEPETRAERLLADCVLSGEFADVSDFEADEDKVVRAEFLRYFCLNAEHHNIDPCGIQLLGARVTGILDLEGASLGRALWFVDCAFTDRLDFTDVKGKLLGFPKCTLQGIEGDRLFLQGNLSFMGTTLNGETRLPDAKVTGQVDCSGATFTNEGGTAFHADGLEVGGDLVFRGAIVTGETRLLGAKIGGNVTCGEATFANEGGRAFNADGLEVGASLSFQDATAIGETRLPGGKVIGQVVCANAVFSNNGGQTFIADGLEVGKDFVFVELKKAVVGTMRLNHASVETLYTDSSGWPGPGLLDLDGFRYRTLGTYHPWTTLLGWIERQPPDEFTPQPYEQAIKVYREGIAKEDAYRKQGGLGWRHRAWLWFAKLTIAYGYKPWRALAWIFFAVMLAWMVFNSAYHQGYMRPAKERVFIHDCFNGKAGPEQCSAWIERKLDWRAEPLRVPQDYPAFNGLMYSLDTFFPFVDFHQEAYWLPFAGDRFGWFFRLWLWVHIIAGWVLSTMAVAG
;
A
#
# COMPACT_ATOMS: atom_id res chain seq x y z
N MET A 1 -8.71 42.62 24.87
CA MET A 1 -7.67 43.31 24.09
C MET A 1 -6.58 43.65 25.12
N ALA A 2 -5.53 42.85 25.19
CA ALA A 2 -4.38 43.20 25.99
C ALA A 2 -3.55 44.20 25.16
N GLU A 3 -3.16 45.32 25.77
CA GLU A 3 -2.27 46.30 25.14
C GLU A 3 -0.97 45.60 24.72
N LYS A 4 -0.61 45.80 23.45
CA LYS A 4 0.67 45.35 22.92
C LYS A 4 1.75 46.16 23.65
N PRO A 5 2.72 45.54 24.32
CA PRO A 5 3.77 46.30 25.00
C PRO A 5 4.49 47.24 24.01
N GLU A 6 4.76 48.45 24.45
CA GLU A 6 5.49 49.44 23.64
C GLU A 6 6.80 48.84 23.14
N LYS A 7 7.03 48.89 21.83
CA LYS A 7 8.31 48.48 21.24
C LYS A 7 9.42 49.40 21.74
N PRO A 8 10.60 48.86 22.09
CA PRO A 8 11.75 49.68 22.51
C PRO A 8 12.07 50.70 21.41
N LYS A 9 12.38 51.93 21.85
CA LYS A 9 12.46 53.13 20.97
C LYS A 9 13.53 53.05 19.89
N SER A 10 14.56 52.22 20.05
CA SER A 10 15.55 51.88 19.01
C SER A 10 16.25 50.56 19.34
N PHE A 11 16.41 49.66 18.33
CA PHE A 11 17.18 48.44 18.50
C PHE A 11 18.68 48.66 18.59
N ARG A 12 19.16 49.89 18.43
CA ARG A 12 20.58 50.32 18.52
C ARG A 12 20.94 50.89 19.86
N ASP A 13 19.97 51.19 20.72
CA ASP A 13 20.28 51.74 22.02
C ASP A 13 20.90 50.65 22.91
N PRO A 14 22.10 50.87 23.52
CA PRO A 14 22.74 49.90 24.37
C PRO A 14 21.84 49.50 25.53
N VAL A 15 21.67 48.21 25.75
CA VAL A 15 20.97 47.65 26.91
C VAL A 15 22.02 47.26 27.94
N GLU A 16 22.07 47.99 29.04
CA GLU A 16 23.01 47.70 30.12
C GLU A 16 22.65 46.42 30.87
N PRO A 17 23.66 45.59 31.25
CA PRO A 17 23.42 44.36 31.98
C PRO A 17 22.99 44.67 33.42
N GLU A 18 21.83 44.17 33.84
CA GLU A 18 21.30 44.36 35.18
C GLU A 18 21.65 43.19 36.10
N THR A 19 21.62 41.97 35.58
CA THR A 19 21.84 40.74 36.34
C THR A 19 23.29 40.23 36.21
N ARG A 20 23.64 39.26 37.05
CA ARG A 20 24.91 38.56 36.95
C ARG A 20 25.00 37.71 35.69
N ALA A 21 23.87 37.05 35.30
CA ALA A 21 23.78 36.27 34.08
C ALA A 21 23.99 37.14 32.83
N GLU A 22 23.41 38.34 32.77
CA GLU A 22 23.57 39.24 31.64
C GLU A 22 25.02 39.72 31.49
N ARG A 23 25.73 39.98 32.60
CA ARG A 23 27.16 40.33 32.59
C ARG A 23 28.00 39.18 32.04
N LEU A 24 27.77 37.95 32.54
CA LEU A 24 28.46 36.78 32.05
C LEU A 24 28.18 36.53 30.55
N LEU A 25 26.94 36.68 30.13
CA LEU A 25 26.56 36.52 28.72
C LEU A 25 27.27 37.53 27.83
N ALA A 26 27.37 38.80 28.25
CA ALA A 26 28.08 39.85 27.51
C ALA A 26 29.57 39.50 27.29
N ASP A 27 30.21 38.88 28.27
CA ASP A 27 31.62 38.45 28.18
C ASP A 27 31.74 37.19 27.28
N CYS A 28 30.86 36.18 27.46
CA CYS A 28 30.91 34.93 26.75
C CYS A 28 30.57 35.05 25.23
N VAL A 29 29.69 35.96 24.85
CA VAL A 29 29.37 36.17 23.41
C VAL A 29 30.58 36.65 22.60
N LEU A 30 31.59 37.25 23.25
CA LEU A 30 32.81 37.69 22.61
C LEU A 30 33.88 36.58 22.55
N SER A 31 33.89 35.66 23.52
CA SER A 31 34.85 34.55 23.59
C SER A 31 34.39 33.29 22.87
N GLY A 32 33.08 33.16 22.55
CA GLY A 32 32.49 31.98 21.97
C GLY A 32 32.25 30.85 22.98
N GLU A 33 32.30 31.12 24.25
CA GLU A 33 32.06 30.19 25.35
C GLU A 33 30.55 30.18 25.72
N PHE A 34 30.11 29.12 26.42
CA PHE A 34 28.80 29.10 27.03
C PHE A 34 28.71 30.06 28.20
N ALA A 35 27.71 30.92 28.23
CA ALA A 35 27.33 31.62 29.43
C ALA A 35 26.60 30.65 30.36
N ASP A 36 27.36 29.93 31.18
CA ASP A 36 26.84 28.94 32.11
C ASP A 36 26.46 29.59 33.43
N VAL A 37 25.16 29.65 33.70
CA VAL A 37 24.61 30.22 34.94
C VAL A 37 23.98 29.15 35.83
N SER A 38 24.14 27.86 35.47
CA SER A 38 23.53 26.72 36.18
C SER A 38 23.95 26.69 37.66
N ASP A 39 25.20 27.02 37.97
CA ASP A 39 25.77 26.98 39.30
C ASP A 39 25.52 28.25 40.15
N PHE A 40 24.78 29.25 39.63
CA PHE A 40 24.45 30.42 40.42
C PHE A 40 23.44 30.03 41.52
N GLU A 41 23.70 30.43 42.75
CA GLU A 41 22.88 30.05 43.91
C GLU A 41 21.52 30.76 43.93
N ALA A 42 21.48 32.04 43.59
CA ALA A 42 20.24 32.82 43.61
C ALA A 42 19.52 32.78 42.25
N ASP A 43 18.24 32.50 42.24
CA ASP A 43 17.42 32.44 41.01
C ASP A 43 17.37 33.78 40.26
N GLU A 44 17.46 34.91 41.01
CA GLU A 44 17.54 36.26 40.44
C GLU A 44 18.81 36.50 39.66
N ASP A 45 19.93 35.86 40.05
CA ASP A 45 21.19 35.91 39.34
C ASP A 45 21.20 35.15 38.01
N LYS A 46 20.28 34.18 37.83
CA LYS A 46 20.09 33.39 36.59
C LYS A 46 19.22 34.09 35.56
N VAL A 47 18.62 35.23 35.90
CA VAL A 47 17.69 35.93 35.02
C VAL A 47 18.42 36.63 33.89
N VAL A 48 17.91 36.44 32.65
CA VAL A 48 18.32 37.19 31.45
C VAL A 48 17.05 37.79 30.85
N ARG A 49 17.03 39.10 30.66
CA ARG A 49 15.89 39.75 30.00
C ARG A 49 15.89 39.48 28.49
N ALA A 50 14.74 39.22 27.92
CA ALA A 50 14.62 38.98 26.49
C ALA A 50 15.07 40.18 25.64
N GLU A 51 14.89 41.42 26.14
CA GLU A 51 15.38 42.61 25.46
C GLU A 51 16.92 42.66 25.39
N PHE A 52 17.61 42.15 26.43
CA PHE A 52 19.06 42.03 26.47
C PHE A 52 19.56 41.00 25.43
N LEU A 53 18.93 39.83 25.35
CA LEU A 53 19.20 38.86 24.30
C LEU A 53 18.93 39.43 22.91
N ARG A 54 17.79 40.09 22.73
CA ARG A 54 17.40 40.72 21.47
C ARG A 54 18.44 41.73 20.99
N TYR A 55 18.99 42.52 21.90
CA TYR A 55 20.03 43.48 21.57
C TYR A 55 21.26 42.81 20.95
N PHE A 56 21.77 41.71 21.51
CA PHE A 56 22.92 40.99 20.95
C PHE A 56 22.52 40.26 19.64
N CYS A 57 21.33 39.66 19.55
CA CYS A 57 20.87 39.00 18.34
C CYS A 57 20.86 39.97 17.14
N LEU A 58 20.38 41.19 17.33
CA LEU A 58 20.23 42.17 16.26
C LEU A 58 21.52 42.98 15.94
N ASN A 59 22.48 43.02 16.86
CA ASN A 59 23.71 43.77 16.72
C ASN A 59 24.97 42.87 16.70
N ALA A 60 24.82 41.59 16.31
CA ALA A 60 25.89 40.59 16.35
C ALA A 60 27.15 40.99 15.59
N GLU A 61 27.05 41.66 14.45
CA GLU A 61 28.17 42.14 13.65
C GLU A 61 28.84 43.35 14.29
N HIS A 62 28.05 44.25 14.87
CA HIS A 62 28.54 45.45 15.51
C HIS A 62 29.37 45.15 16.76
N HIS A 63 28.98 44.14 17.53
CA HIS A 63 29.68 43.70 18.74
C HIS A 63 30.77 42.66 18.48
N ASN A 64 31.06 42.29 17.23
CA ASN A 64 32.02 41.24 16.87
C ASN A 64 31.78 39.93 17.64
N ILE A 65 30.49 39.53 17.75
CA ILE A 65 30.12 38.27 18.42
C ILE A 65 30.84 37.11 17.73
N ASP A 66 31.39 36.20 18.54
CA ASP A 66 32.11 35.03 18.06
C ASP A 66 31.28 34.21 17.05
N PRO A 67 31.89 33.60 16.05
CA PRO A 67 31.18 32.70 15.10
C PRO A 67 30.33 31.61 15.75
N CYS A 68 30.65 31.15 16.97
CA CYS A 68 29.87 30.20 17.74
C CYS A 68 28.47 30.72 18.11
N GLY A 69 28.33 32.06 18.15
CA GLY A 69 27.05 32.71 18.40
C GLY A 69 26.70 32.92 19.87
N ILE A 70 25.43 33.01 20.18
CA ILE A 70 24.92 33.21 21.53
C ILE A 70 24.62 31.84 22.13
N GLN A 71 25.35 31.48 23.18
CA GLN A 71 25.24 30.20 23.87
C GLN A 71 24.95 30.43 25.35
N LEU A 72 23.81 29.94 25.85
CA LEU A 72 23.34 30.17 27.21
C LEU A 72 22.90 28.85 27.86
N LEU A 73 23.35 28.60 29.07
CA LEU A 73 23.04 27.38 29.82
C LEU A 73 22.46 27.71 31.20
N GLY A 74 21.32 27.10 31.52
CA GLY A 74 20.72 27.12 32.86
C GLY A 74 20.02 28.43 33.23
N ALA A 75 19.74 29.31 32.28
CA ALA A 75 19.17 30.62 32.54
C ALA A 75 17.63 30.65 32.55
N ARG A 76 17.09 31.62 33.24
CA ARG A 76 15.67 32.01 33.16
C ARG A 76 15.56 33.28 32.32
N VAL A 77 14.99 33.13 31.13
CA VAL A 77 14.73 34.25 30.21
C VAL A 77 13.35 34.85 30.48
N THR A 78 13.27 36.14 30.76
CA THR A 78 12.04 36.83 31.09
C THR A 78 11.66 37.87 30.05
N GLY A 79 10.36 37.94 29.72
CA GLY A 79 9.83 38.81 28.67
C GLY A 79 9.82 38.15 27.30
N ILE A 80 9.12 38.75 26.36
CA ILE A 80 8.94 38.25 25.00
C ILE A 80 10.23 38.45 24.19
N LEU A 81 10.82 37.37 23.70
CA LEU A 81 11.92 37.48 22.75
C LEU A 81 11.35 37.64 21.32
N ASP A 82 11.19 38.89 20.93
CA ASP A 82 10.67 39.27 19.60
C ASP A 82 11.87 39.52 18.65
N LEU A 83 12.03 38.60 17.67
CA LEU A 83 13.02 38.69 16.60
C LEU A 83 12.36 38.75 15.22
N GLU A 84 11.05 39.11 15.16
CA GLU A 84 10.31 39.19 13.90
C GLU A 84 11.10 39.92 12.79
N GLY A 85 11.24 39.29 11.62
CA GLY A 85 11.92 39.85 10.45
C GLY A 85 13.46 40.01 10.57
N ALA A 86 14.04 39.53 11.65
CA ALA A 86 15.48 39.68 11.88
C ALA A 86 16.33 38.80 10.97
N SER A 87 17.55 39.27 10.65
CA SER A 87 18.60 38.47 10.04
C SER A 87 19.68 38.15 11.08
N LEU A 88 19.71 36.88 11.53
CA LEU A 88 20.64 36.43 12.56
C LEU A 88 21.94 35.94 11.92
N GLY A 89 22.98 36.72 12.00
CA GLY A 89 24.30 36.38 11.48
C GLY A 89 25.00 35.25 12.25
N ARG A 90 24.50 34.87 13.43
CA ARG A 90 25.09 33.89 14.35
C ARG A 90 24.08 32.83 14.76
N ALA A 91 24.59 31.72 15.28
CA ALA A 91 23.77 30.67 15.89
C ALA A 91 23.18 31.13 17.23
N LEU A 92 22.00 30.65 17.58
CA LEU A 92 21.40 30.78 18.90
C LEU A 92 21.24 29.38 19.52
N TRP A 93 21.83 29.18 20.69
CA TRP A 93 21.85 27.88 21.35
C TRP A 93 21.60 28.01 22.84
N PHE A 94 20.39 27.62 23.25
CA PHE A 94 19.93 27.71 24.64
C PHE A 94 19.83 26.30 25.20
N VAL A 95 20.52 26.00 26.29
CA VAL A 95 20.50 24.67 26.91
C VAL A 95 19.94 24.79 28.32
N ASP A 96 18.98 23.93 28.66
CA ASP A 96 18.38 23.88 30.01
C ASP A 96 17.91 25.27 30.51
N CYS A 97 17.36 26.06 29.59
CA CYS A 97 16.85 27.39 29.86
C CYS A 97 15.32 27.38 29.99
N ALA A 98 14.80 28.27 30.86
CA ALA A 98 13.37 28.47 31.02
C ALA A 98 12.93 29.83 30.49
N PHE A 99 12.11 29.86 29.45
CA PHE A 99 11.52 31.08 28.91
C PHE A 99 10.12 31.27 29.54
N THR A 100 9.93 32.43 30.17
CA THR A 100 8.65 32.71 30.86
C THR A 100 7.54 33.14 29.90
N ASP A 101 7.90 33.61 28.72
CA ASP A 101 7.02 34.16 27.72
C ASP A 101 7.28 33.50 26.36
N ARG A 102 6.42 33.79 25.39
CA ARG A 102 6.56 33.25 24.04
C ARG A 102 7.78 33.81 23.31
N LEU A 103 8.22 33.06 22.32
CA LEU A 103 9.30 33.40 21.39
C LEU A 103 8.71 33.74 20.04
N ASP A 104 9.16 34.83 19.41
CA ASP A 104 8.74 35.23 18.08
C ASP A 104 9.94 35.24 17.10
N PHE A 105 9.95 34.28 16.18
CA PHE A 105 10.91 34.11 15.09
C PHE A 105 10.24 34.23 13.72
N THR A 106 9.10 34.89 13.63
CA THR A 106 8.38 35.12 12.39
C THR A 106 9.26 35.83 11.37
N ASP A 107 9.36 35.32 10.13
CA ASP A 107 10.18 35.85 9.05
C ASP A 107 11.69 35.95 9.38
N VAL A 108 12.18 35.30 10.42
CA VAL A 108 13.60 35.29 10.76
C VAL A 108 14.42 34.53 9.74
N LYS A 109 15.58 35.06 9.40
CA LYS A 109 16.63 34.37 8.63
C LYS A 109 17.84 34.12 9.54
N GLY A 110 18.16 32.84 9.80
CA GLY A 110 19.21 32.44 10.72
C GLY A 110 20.09 31.31 10.24
N LYS A 111 21.13 31.02 11.02
CA LYS A 111 22.03 29.89 10.75
C LYS A 111 21.57 28.61 11.42
N LEU A 112 21.39 28.67 12.73
CA LEU A 112 21.05 27.55 13.58
C LEU A 112 20.28 28.05 14.79
N LEU A 113 19.28 27.31 15.22
CA LEU A 113 18.46 27.63 16.38
C LEU A 113 18.24 26.34 17.20
N GLY A 114 18.57 26.40 18.49
CA GLY A 114 18.40 25.23 19.36
C GLY A 114 18.00 25.58 20.78
N PHE A 115 17.13 24.74 21.33
CA PHE A 115 16.56 24.83 22.66
C PHE A 115 16.66 23.50 23.44
N PRO A 116 17.79 22.76 23.40
CA PRO A 116 17.81 21.46 24.06
C PRO A 116 17.52 21.58 25.56
N LYS A 117 16.58 20.71 26.03
CA LYS A 117 16.12 20.62 27.43
C LYS A 117 15.51 21.92 28.00
N CYS A 118 15.13 22.87 27.16
CA CYS A 118 14.48 24.09 27.59
C CYS A 118 13.01 23.89 27.96
N THR A 119 12.47 24.89 28.68
CA THR A 119 11.05 25.06 28.91
C THR A 119 10.58 26.34 28.22
N LEU A 120 9.62 26.21 27.27
CA LEU A 120 9.13 27.32 26.44
C LEU A 120 7.60 27.47 26.63
N GLN A 121 7.10 28.71 26.47
CA GLN A 121 5.66 29.04 26.55
C GLN A 121 5.03 29.25 25.15
N GLY A 122 5.52 28.49 24.15
CA GLY A 122 5.15 28.58 22.75
C GLY A 122 6.22 29.28 21.91
N ILE A 123 6.17 29.02 20.61
CA ILE A 123 7.09 29.61 19.64
C ILE A 123 6.30 29.97 18.36
N GLU A 124 6.49 31.16 17.86
CA GLU A 124 6.03 31.65 16.56
C GLU A 124 7.20 31.70 15.60
N GLY A 125 7.18 30.93 14.53
CA GLY A 125 8.25 30.83 13.53
C GLY A 125 7.68 30.72 12.12
N ASP A 126 6.61 31.46 11.85
CA ASP A 126 5.99 31.51 10.51
C ASP A 126 7.04 32.00 9.50
N ARG A 127 7.27 31.24 8.43
CA ARG A 127 8.27 31.52 7.38
C ARG A 127 9.71 31.67 7.89
N LEU A 128 10.03 31.06 9.05
CA LEU A 128 11.41 30.97 9.57
C LEU A 128 12.31 30.32 8.53
N PHE A 129 13.45 30.89 8.24
CA PHE A 129 14.49 30.34 7.39
C PHE A 129 15.78 30.06 8.14
N LEU A 130 16.20 28.78 8.20
CA LEU A 130 17.47 28.36 8.80
C LEU A 130 18.37 27.66 7.78
N GLN A 131 19.64 28.11 7.72
CA GLN A 131 20.68 27.46 6.90
C GLN A 131 21.19 26.13 7.51
N GLY A 132 20.96 25.90 8.79
CA GLY A 132 21.35 24.71 9.55
C GLY A 132 20.13 24.05 10.18
N ASN A 133 20.32 23.58 11.41
CA ASN A 133 19.31 22.79 12.13
C ASN A 133 18.41 23.65 13.02
N LEU A 134 17.23 23.11 13.30
CA LEU A 134 16.33 23.53 14.37
C LEU A 134 16.22 22.39 15.39
N SER A 135 16.55 22.66 16.65
CA SER A 135 16.54 21.61 17.69
C SER A 135 15.67 21.97 18.88
N PHE A 136 14.76 21.04 19.19
CA PHE A 136 13.92 21.00 20.38
C PHE A 136 14.20 19.75 21.24
N MET A 137 15.38 19.17 21.14
CA MET A 137 15.73 17.92 21.82
C MET A 137 15.49 18.00 23.33
N GLY A 138 14.57 17.15 23.85
CA GLY A 138 14.21 17.13 25.28
C GLY A 138 13.50 18.39 25.79
N THR A 139 13.06 19.27 24.91
CA THR A 139 12.40 20.53 25.25
C THR A 139 10.96 20.30 25.70
N THR A 140 10.51 21.05 26.70
CA THR A 140 9.08 21.14 27.07
C THR A 140 8.47 22.41 26.51
N LEU A 141 7.49 22.29 25.64
CA LEU A 141 6.76 23.41 25.04
C LEU A 141 5.32 23.40 25.52
N ASN A 142 4.94 24.47 26.24
CA ASN A 142 3.57 24.71 26.71
C ASN A 142 2.92 25.72 25.76
N GLY A 143 1.86 25.33 25.06
CA GLY A 143 1.23 26.13 24.02
C GLY A 143 1.63 25.70 22.61
N GLU A 144 1.23 26.48 21.62
CA GLU A 144 1.43 26.14 20.21
C GLU A 144 2.90 26.37 19.78
N THR A 145 3.43 25.40 19.06
CA THR A 145 4.67 25.53 18.27
C THR A 145 4.29 25.77 16.83
N ARG A 146 4.50 26.98 16.33
CA ARG A 146 4.11 27.41 14.98
C ARG A 146 5.31 27.54 14.08
N LEU A 147 5.32 26.80 12.98
CA LEU A 147 6.37 26.78 11.95
C LEU A 147 5.78 26.70 10.53
N PRO A 148 4.60 27.31 10.24
CA PRO A 148 4.03 27.23 8.90
C PRO A 148 4.96 27.92 7.89
N ASP A 149 5.12 27.26 6.73
CA ASP A 149 6.00 27.68 5.64
C ASP A 149 7.47 27.93 6.06
N ALA A 150 7.88 27.37 7.19
CA ALA A 150 9.27 27.45 7.62
C ALA A 150 10.18 26.60 6.72
N LYS A 151 11.43 27.05 6.53
CA LYS A 151 12.44 26.35 5.73
C LYS A 151 13.70 26.11 6.54
N VAL A 152 14.02 24.84 6.79
CA VAL A 152 15.21 24.39 7.52
C VAL A 152 16.05 23.55 6.56
N THR A 153 17.23 24.03 6.15
CA THR A 153 18.06 23.27 5.20
C THR A 153 18.73 22.05 5.83
N GLY A 154 18.92 22.07 7.15
CA GLY A 154 19.37 20.92 7.95
C GLY A 154 18.22 20.04 8.39
N GLN A 155 18.29 19.56 9.62
CA GLN A 155 17.25 18.73 10.25
C GLN A 155 16.41 19.53 11.26
N VAL A 156 15.20 19.04 11.52
CA VAL A 156 14.38 19.46 12.67
C VAL A 156 14.37 18.30 13.67
N ASP A 157 14.94 18.54 14.86
CA ASP A 157 15.09 17.51 15.90
C ASP A 157 14.20 17.82 17.11
N CYS A 158 13.14 17.03 17.26
CA CYS A 158 12.20 17.05 18.37
C CYS A 158 12.35 15.81 19.27
N SER A 159 13.52 15.14 19.26
CA SER A 159 13.73 13.92 20.04
C SER A 159 13.51 14.14 21.53
N GLY A 160 12.63 13.32 22.14
CA GLY A 160 12.30 13.40 23.56
C GLY A 160 11.60 14.71 23.99
N ALA A 161 11.17 15.53 23.04
CA ALA A 161 10.46 16.77 23.36
C ALA A 161 9.02 16.49 23.82
N THR A 162 8.49 17.40 24.64
CA THR A 162 7.09 17.39 25.07
C THR A 162 6.39 18.64 24.55
N PHE A 163 5.38 18.47 23.70
CA PHE A 163 4.55 19.54 23.17
C PHE A 163 3.16 19.42 23.77
N THR A 164 2.65 20.46 24.39
CA THR A 164 1.37 20.43 25.08
C THR A 164 0.50 21.62 24.67
N ASN A 165 -0.61 21.34 23.99
CA ASN A 165 -1.68 22.28 23.70
C ASN A 165 -3.00 21.52 23.60
N GLU A 166 -3.55 21.12 24.75
CA GLU A 166 -4.75 20.29 24.85
C GLU A 166 -5.92 20.91 24.07
N GLY A 167 -6.54 20.09 23.20
CA GLY A 167 -7.67 20.51 22.36
C GLY A 167 -7.33 21.50 21.24
N GLY A 168 -6.07 21.88 21.12
CA GLY A 168 -5.55 22.75 20.06
C GLY A 168 -4.46 22.05 19.21
N THR A 169 -3.76 22.86 18.41
CA THR A 169 -2.59 22.42 17.66
C THR A 169 -1.34 22.58 18.51
N ALA A 170 -0.68 21.48 18.88
CA ALA A 170 0.54 21.52 19.68
C ALA A 170 1.78 21.74 18.81
N PHE A 171 1.81 21.14 17.61
CA PHE A 171 2.87 21.33 16.62
C PHE A 171 2.27 21.64 15.26
N HIS A 172 2.37 22.89 14.83
CA HIS A 172 1.82 23.41 13.59
C HIS A 172 2.94 23.72 12.59
N ALA A 173 3.09 22.91 11.56
CA ALA A 173 4.15 23.06 10.57
C ALA A 173 3.63 22.76 9.13
N ASP A 174 2.49 23.36 8.78
CA ASP A 174 1.97 23.28 7.41
C ASP A 174 2.96 23.92 6.44
N GLY A 175 3.20 23.27 5.31
CA GLY A 175 4.14 23.75 4.29
C GLY A 175 5.61 23.75 4.72
N LEU A 176 5.95 23.19 5.89
CA LEU A 176 7.34 23.09 6.37
C LEU A 176 8.22 22.38 5.33
N GLU A 177 9.35 23.01 4.99
CA GLU A 177 10.39 22.41 4.14
C GLU A 177 11.63 22.09 4.98
N VAL A 178 12.02 20.80 5.04
CA VAL A 178 13.24 20.34 5.75
C VAL A 178 14.15 19.63 4.75
N GLY A 179 15.40 20.09 4.64
CA GLY A 179 16.37 19.46 3.75
C GLY A 179 16.87 18.09 4.25
N GLY A 180 17.00 17.94 5.57
CA GLY A 180 17.38 16.72 6.27
C GLY A 180 16.18 15.97 6.84
N ASP A 181 16.36 15.42 8.05
CA ASP A 181 15.34 14.61 8.73
C ASP A 181 14.41 15.49 9.61
N LEU A 182 13.18 15.03 9.78
CA LEU A 182 12.25 15.48 10.82
C LEU A 182 12.10 14.38 11.87
N VAL A 183 12.57 14.65 13.10
CA VAL A 183 12.72 13.62 14.12
C VAL A 183 11.83 13.90 15.33
N PHE A 184 10.87 12.99 15.61
CA PHE A 184 10.02 12.98 16.81
C PHE A 184 10.32 11.79 17.72
N ARG A 185 11.50 11.20 17.63
CA ARG A 185 11.82 10.00 18.40
C ARG A 185 11.61 10.21 19.90
N GLY A 186 10.71 9.37 20.51
CA GLY A 186 10.39 9.48 21.93
C GLY A 186 9.71 10.79 22.34
N ALA A 187 9.23 11.58 21.38
CA ALA A 187 8.49 12.81 21.67
C ALA A 187 7.09 12.49 22.22
N ILE A 188 6.58 13.40 23.06
CA ILE A 188 5.20 13.36 23.56
C ILE A 188 4.48 14.60 23.05
N VAL A 189 3.43 14.40 22.26
CA VAL A 189 2.62 15.50 21.72
C VAL A 189 1.18 15.35 22.20
N THR A 190 0.73 16.31 23.00
CA THR A 190 -0.66 16.39 23.48
C THR A 190 -1.36 17.54 22.77
N GLY A 191 -2.25 17.21 21.85
CA GLY A 191 -2.85 18.10 20.86
C GLY A 191 -2.56 17.66 19.43
N GLU A 192 -2.99 18.43 18.42
CA GLU A 192 -2.77 18.09 17.02
C GLU A 192 -1.31 18.33 16.61
N THR A 193 -0.69 17.32 15.95
CA THR A 193 0.53 17.50 15.14
C THR A 193 0.10 17.72 13.70
N ARG A 194 0.45 18.85 13.12
CA ARG A 194 -0.03 19.29 11.83
C ARG A 194 1.12 19.57 10.85
N LEU A 195 1.15 18.83 9.73
CA LEU A 195 2.21 18.81 8.72
C LEU A 195 1.61 18.85 7.29
N LEU A 196 0.53 19.63 7.08
CA LEU A 196 -0.15 19.64 5.78
C LEU A 196 0.79 20.14 4.67
N GLY A 197 0.98 19.32 3.63
CA GLY A 197 1.84 19.68 2.49
C GLY A 197 3.32 19.88 2.83
N ALA A 198 3.76 19.42 4.00
CA ALA A 198 5.17 19.52 4.39
C ALA A 198 6.07 18.68 3.48
N LYS A 199 7.31 19.13 3.25
CA LYS A 199 8.30 18.49 2.40
C LYS A 199 9.57 18.19 3.17
N ILE A 200 9.85 16.91 3.38
CA ILE A 200 11.00 16.44 4.15
C ILE A 200 11.94 15.72 3.21
N GLY A 201 13.15 16.25 3.00
CA GLY A 201 14.15 15.66 2.10
C GLY A 201 14.71 14.33 2.60
N GLY A 202 14.83 14.18 3.92
CA GLY A 202 15.27 12.95 4.60
C GLY A 202 14.13 12.09 5.09
N ASN A 203 14.30 11.55 6.31
CA ASN A 203 13.32 10.70 6.99
C ASN A 203 12.37 11.52 7.87
N VAL A 204 11.16 11.00 8.08
CA VAL A 204 10.30 11.37 9.19
C VAL A 204 10.31 10.23 10.20
N THR A 205 10.85 10.47 11.39
CA THR A 205 11.04 9.44 12.41
C THR A 205 10.18 9.73 13.63
N CYS A 206 9.12 8.94 13.82
CA CYS A 206 8.21 9.01 14.97
C CYS A 206 8.39 7.81 15.90
N GLY A 207 9.56 7.18 15.89
CA GLY A 207 9.84 6.00 16.72
C GLY A 207 9.64 6.28 18.20
N GLU A 208 8.91 5.39 18.91
CA GLU A 208 8.62 5.52 20.35
C GLU A 208 7.85 6.81 20.73
N ALA A 209 7.40 7.60 19.76
CA ALA A 209 6.65 8.83 20.03
C ALA A 209 5.21 8.54 20.46
N THR A 210 4.64 9.48 21.22
CA THR A 210 3.23 9.49 21.58
C THR A 210 2.55 10.74 21.02
N PHE A 211 1.55 10.56 20.17
CA PHE A 211 0.69 11.61 19.63
C PHE A 211 -0.71 11.40 20.21
N ALA A 212 -1.19 12.30 21.03
CA ALA A 212 -2.46 12.18 21.73
C ALA A 212 -3.37 13.39 21.48
N ASN A 213 -4.49 13.15 20.80
CA ASN A 213 -5.59 14.09 20.63
C ASN A 213 -6.89 13.30 20.51
N GLU A 214 -7.39 12.81 21.64
CA GLU A 214 -8.54 11.91 21.69
C GLU A 214 -9.78 12.55 21.05
N GLY A 215 -10.42 11.81 20.12
CA GLY A 215 -11.56 12.30 19.35
C GLY A 215 -11.23 13.33 18.26
N GLY A 216 -9.98 13.81 18.20
CA GLY A 216 -9.47 14.73 17.19
C GLY A 216 -8.39 14.11 16.32
N ARG A 217 -7.63 14.97 15.62
CA ARG A 217 -6.50 14.57 14.80
C ARG A 217 -5.23 14.57 15.65
N ALA A 218 -4.63 13.40 15.85
CA ALA A 218 -3.38 13.29 16.60
C ALA A 218 -2.17 13.60 15.71
N PHE A 219 -2.19 13.05 14.48
CA PHE A 219 -1.14 13.31 13.48
C PHE A 219 -1.78 13.57 12.12
N ASN A 220 -1.68 14.80 11.64
CA ASN A 220 -2.34 15.28 10.43
C ASN A 220 -1.30 15.73 9.40
N ALA A 221 -1.06 14.89 8.40
CA ALA A 221 -0.03 15.09 7.39
C ALA A 221 -0.56 14.85 5.96
N ASP A 222 -1.73 15.45 5.66
CA ASP A 222 -2.31 15.39 4.32
C ASP A 222 -1.34 16.02 3.31
N GLY A 223 -1.01 15.30 2.23
CA GLY A 223 -0.08 15.77 1.19
C GLY A 223 1.39 15.82 1.61
N LEU A 224 1.80 15.17 2.70
CA LEU A 224 3.19 15.09 3.14
C LEU A 224 4.08 14.42 2.07
N GLU A 225 5.20 15.05 1.73
CA GLU A 225 6.23 14.49 0.84
C GLU A 225 7.47 14.12 1.66
N VAL A 226 7.92 12.84 1.60
CA VAL A 226 9.09 12.33 2.31
C VAL A 226 10.09 11.75 1.31
N GLY A 227 11.29 12.33 1.26
CA GLY A 227 12.36 11.92 0.35
C GLY A 227 13.03 10.59 0.69
N ALA A 228 12.89 10.14 1.95
CA ALA A 228 13.37 8.84 2.40
C ALA A 228 12.22 8.02 3.00
N SER A 229 12.22 7.71 4.30
CA SER A 229 11.23 6.83 4.94
C SER A 229 10.43 7.54 6.02
N LEU A 230 9.18 7.10 6.23
CA LEU A 230 8.31 7.50 7.32
C LEU A 230 8.19 6.34 8.32
N SER A 231 8.55 6.57 9.58
CA SER A 231 8.53 5.52 10.61
C SER A 231 7.68 5.90 11.81
N PHE A 232 6.70 5.05 12.10
CA PHE A 232 5.92 5.01 13.35
C PHE A 232 6.28 3.79 14.21
N GLN A 233 7.49 3.24 14.03
CA GLN A 233 7.90 2.07 14.78
C GLN A 233 7.80 2.33 16.28
N ASP A 234 7.15 1.43 17.03
CA ASP A 234 6.88 1.54 18.47
C ASP A 234 6.08 2.79 18.90
N ALA A 235 5.58 3.60 17.96
CA ALA A 235 4.81 4.80 18.25
C ALA A 235 3.40 4.49 18.77
N THR A 236 2.82 5.46 19.48
CA THR A 236 1.43 5.43 19.95
C THR A 236 0.69 6.66 19.42
N ALA A 237 -0.36 6.45 18.65
CA ALA A 237 -1.25 7.51 18.17
C ALA A 237 -2.66 7.29 18.74
N ILE A 238 -3.12 8.24 19.54
CA ILE A 238 -4.47 8.27 20.14
C ILE A 238 -5.21 9.45 19.51
N GLY A 239 -6.14 9.14 18.61
CA GLY A 239 -6.78 10.08 17.69
C GLY A 239 -6.54 9.70 16.25
N GLU A 240 -6.97 10.54 15.32
CA GLU A 240 -6.85 10.29 13.88
C GLU A 240 -5.42 10.52 13.40
N THR A 241 -4.85 9.53 12.70
CA THR A 241 -3.58 9.63 11.97
C THR A 241 -3.90 9.74 10.48
N ARG A 242 -3.48 10.83 9.85
CA ARG A 242 -3.84 11.18 8.47
C ARG A 242 -2.60 11.34 7.59
N LEU A 243 -2.63 10.68 6.43
CA LEU A 243 -1.62 10.73 5.37
C LEU A 243 -2.24 10.79 3.95
N PRO A 244 -3.48 11.32 3.74
CA PRO A 244 -4.07 11.35 2.41
C PRO A 244 -3.21 12.08 1.40
N GLY A 245 -3.05 11.48 0.21
CA GLY A 245 -2.26 12.05 -0.88
C GLY A 245 -0.77 12.19 -0.58
N GLY A 246 -0.30 11.60 0.52
CA GLY A 246 1.11 11.62 0.90
C GLY A 246 1.99 10.85 -0.09
N LYS A 247 3.27 11.26 -0.19
CA LYS A 247 4.29 10.60 -1.00
C LYS A 247 5.50 10.25 -0.18
N VAL A 248 5.84 8.96 -0.10
CA VAL A 248 7.04 8.47 0.60
C VAL A 248 7.89 7.68 -0.39
N ILE A 249 9.09 8.18 -0.71
CA ILE A 249 9.99 7.51 -1.69
C ILE A 249 10.50 6.18 -1.15
N GLY A 250 10.78 6.11 0.15
CA GLY A 250 11.22 4.89 0.83
C GLY A 250 10.08 4.06 1.35
N GLN A 251 10.19 3.67 2.61
CA GLN A 251 9.24 2.80 3.32
C GLN A 251 8.33 3.61 4.24
N VAL A 252 7.14 3.07 4.50
CA VAL A 252 6.32 3.43 5.66
C VAL A 252 6.35 2.27 6.64
N VAL A 253 6.82 2.51 7.87
CA VAL A 253 7.01 1.47 8.89
C VAL A 253 6.11 1.73 10.09
N CYS A 254 5.19 0.81 10.36
CA CYS A 254 4.27 0.85 11.49
C CYS A 254 4.44 -0.35 12.44
N ALA A 255 5.63 -0.98 12.44
CA ALA A 255 5.89 -2.13 13.30
C ALA A 255 5.77 -1.77 14.79
N ASN A 256 5.11 -2.62 15.58
CA ASN A 256 4.86 -2.43 17.02
C ASN A 256 4.10 -1.14 17.38
N ALA A 257 3.49 -0.46 16.42
CA ALA A 257 2.74 0.76 16.69
C ALA A 257 1.37 0.48 17.35
N VAL A 258 0.79 1.52 17.92
CA VAL A 258 -0.61 1.55 18.40
C VAL A 258 -1.33 2.69 17.71
N PHE A 259 -2.44 2.39 17.02
CA PHE A 259 -3.35 3.38 16.44
C PHE A 259 -4.73 3.18 17.04
N SER A 260 -5.28 4.19 17.69
CA SER A 260 -6.56 4.09 18.40
C SER A 260 -7.34 5.39 18.33
N ASN A 261 -8.60 5.30 17.86
CA ASN A 261 -9.57 6.40 17.94
C ASN A 261 -10.98 5.80 18.09
N ASN A 262 -11.46 5.74 19.33
CA ASN A 262 -12.71 5.06 19.67
C ASN A 262 -13.91 5.64 18.88
N GLY A 263 -14.51 4.80 18.02
CA GLY A 263 -15.68 5.15 17.20
C GLY A 263 -15.41 6.12 16.06
N GLY A 264 -14.14 6.52 15.84
CA GLY A 264 -13.74 7.47 14.81
C GLY A 264 -12.87 6.88 13.69
N GLN A 265 -12.44 7.75 12.80
CA GLN A 265 -11.41 7.46 11.82
C GLN A 265 -10.05 7.41 12.54
N THR A 266 -9.28 6.35 12.31
CA THR A 266 -8.04 6.12 13.07
C THR A 266 -6.81 6.25 12.19
N PHE A 267 -6.77 5.55 11.07
CA PHE A 267 -5.64 5.60 10.14
C PHE A 267 -6.17 5.84 8.72
N ILE A 268 -5.96 7.03 8.22
CA ILE A 268 -6.48 7.47 6.92
C ILE A 268 -5.28 7.77 6.01
N ALA A 269 -5.16 7.01 4.94
CA ALA A 269 -4.08 7.14 3.99
C ALA A 269 -4.56 6.99 2.53
N ASP A 270 -5.69 7.64 2.24
CA ASP A 270 -6.28 7.64 0.90
C ASP A 270 -5.31 8.24 -0.11
N GLY A 271 -5.02 7.54 -1.20
CA GLY A 271 -4.10 8.00 -2.23
C GLY A 271 -2.63 8.08 -1.81
N LEU A 272 -2.25 7.48 -0.68
CA LEU A 272 -0.85 7.42 -0.24
C LEU A 272 -0.01 6.63 -1.26
N GLU A 273 1.11 7.21 -1.70
CA GLU A 273 2.09 6.55 -2.57
C GLU A 273 3.34 6.17 -1.78
N VAL A 274 3.66 4.87 -1.69
CA VAL A 274 4.86 4.34 -1.03
C VAL A 274 5.76 3.69 -2.07
N GLY A 275 6.93 4.25 -2.28
CA GLY A 275 7.87 3.80 -3.32
C GLY A 275 8.54 2.46 -3.04
N LYS A 276 8.56 2.02 -1.79
CA LYS A 276 9.10 0.72 -1.38
C LYS A 276 8.10 -0.04 -0.51
N ASP A 277 8.44 -0.31 0.74
CA ASP A 277 7.70 -1.20 1.61
C ASP A 277 6.69 -0.44 2.47
N PHE A 278 5.49 -0.99 2.60
CA PHE A 278 4.55 -0.63 3.65
C PHE A 278 4.54 -1.76 4.67
N VAL A 279 5.16 -1.48 5.83
CA VAL A 279 5.36 -2.47 6.90
C VAL A 279 4.32 -2.25 7.98
N PHE A 280 3.31 -3.12 8.00
CA PHE A 280 2.18 -3.08 8.92
C PHE A 280 2.05 -4.43 9.62
N VAL A 281 3.00 -4.71 10.51
CA VAL A 281 3.16 -6.00 11.18
C VAL A 281 3.38 -5.81 12.67
N GLU A 282 3.05 -6.86 13.44
CA GLU A 282 3.35 -6.93 14.88
C GLU A 282 2.82 -5.73 15.68
N LEU A 283 1.69 -5.14 15.26
CA LEU A 283 1.09 -4.07 16.03
C LEU A 283 0.80 -4.53 17.45
N LYS A 284 1.13 -3.72 18.46
CA LYS A 284 0.87 -4.02 19.89
C LYS A 284 -0.61 -4.28 20.17
N LYS A 285 -1.49 -3.65 19.36
CA LYS A 285 -2.95 -3.87 19.37
C LYS A 285 -3.47 -3.71 17.95
N ALA A 286 -4.56 -4.41 17.62
CA ALA A 286 -5.31 -4.13 16.40
C ALA A 286 -5.77 -2.66 16.38
N VAL A 287 -5.81 -2.07 15.18
CA VAL A 287 -6.32 -0.70 14.99
C VAL A 287 -7.74 -0.60 15.56
N VAL A 288 -7.95 0.39 16.43
CA VAL A 288 -9.26 0.65 17.06
C VAL A 288 -9.91 1.83 16.35
N GLY A 289 -11.01 1.56 15.61
CA GLY A 289 -11.68 2.52 14.73
C GLY A 289 -11.46 2.20 13.26
N THR A 290 -11.85 3.11 12.36
CA THR A 290 -11.83 2.90 10.92
C THR A 290 -10.43 3.14 10.34
N MET A 291 -10.00 2.24 9.44
CA MET A 291 -8.79 2.37 8.65
C MET A 291 -9.14 2.47 7.16
N ARG A 292 -8.57 3.46 6.46
CA ARG A 292 -8.81 3.71 5.04
C ARG A 292 -7.48 3.81 4.28
N LEU A 293 -7.41 3.07 3.18
CA LEU A 293 -6.27 3.05 2.24
C LEU A 293 -6.76 3.19 0.79
N ASN A 294 -7.85 3.95 0.57
CA ASN A 294 -8.49 4.05 -0.74
C ASN A 294 -7.52 4.62 -1.76
N HIS A 295 -7.38 3.91 -2.90
CA HIS A 295 -6.46 4.28 -3.99
C HIS A 295 -4.99 4.41 -3.58
N ALA A 296 -4.61 3.99 -2.36
CA ALA A 296 -3.21 3.96 -1.97
C ALA A 296 -2.44 2.90 -2.77
N SER A 297 -1.14 3.18 -3.00
CA SER A 297 -0.28 2.29 -3.78
C SER A 297 1.06 2.07 -3.08
N VAL A 298 1.48 0.81 -2.99
CA VAL A 298 2.73 0.40 -2.34
C VAL A 298 3.47 -0.62 -3.19
N GLU A 299 4.79 -0.63 -3.17
CA GLU A 299 5.58 -1.62 -3.90
C GLU A 299 5.48 -2.99 -3.22
N THR A 300 5.82 -3.07 -1.94
CA THR A 300 5.71 -4.30 -1.16
C THR A 300 4.87 -4.07 0.09
N LEU A 301 3.88 -4.92 0.31
CA LEU A 301 3.09 -4.94 1.54
C LEU A 301 3.61 -6.03 2.47
N TYR A 302 4.09 -5.64 3.66
CA TYR A 302 4.35 -6.53 4.78
C TYR A 302 3.19 -6.40 5.76
N THR A 303 2.46 -7.48 5.98
CA THR A 303 1.30 -7.47 6.89
C THR A 303 1.17 -8.79 7.62
N ASP A 304 0.53 -8.76 8.77
CA ASP A 304 0.09 -9.92 9.51
C ASP A 304 -1.43 -9.84 9.77
N SER A 305 -2.00 -10.85 10.43
CA SER A 305 -3.45 -10.86 10.68
C SER A 305 -3.87 -10.06 11.92
N SER A 306 -2.93 -9.60 12.74
CA SER A 306 -3.19 -9.08 14.08
C SER A 306 -3.48 -7.58 14.12
N GLY A 307 -2.85 -6.81 13.22
CA GLY A 307 -2.86 -5.34 13.28
C GLY A 307 -4.09 -4.66 12.67
N TRP A 308 -4.84 -5.33 11.80
CA TRP A 308 -5.94 -4.71 11.05
C TRP A 308 -7.20 -4.50 11.90
N PRO A 309 -8.03 -3.49 11.62
CA PRO A 309 -9.24 -3.20 12.37
C PRO A 309 -10.25 -4.35 12.29
N GLY A 310 -11.29 -4.27 13.12
CA GLY A 310 -12.40 -5.23 13.12
C GLY A 310 -13.20 -5.26 11.82
N PRO A 311 -14.12 -6.25 11.67
CA PRO A 311 -14.97 -6.35 10.49
C PRO A 311 -15.79 -5.07 10.25
N GLY A 312 -15.88 -4.64 8.98
CA GLY A 312 -16.61 -3.44 8.57
C GLY A 312 -15.88 -2.12 8.82
N LEU A 313 -14.66 -2.15 9.36
CA LEU A 313 -13.89 -0.96 9.71
C LEU A 313 -12.65 -0.75 8.80
N LEU A 314 -12.48 -1.58 7.79
CA LEU A 314 -11.38 -1.51 6.83
C LEU A 314 -11.91 -1.12 5.44
N ASP A 315 -11.37 -0.05 4.86
CA ASP A 315 -11.73 0.39 3.52
C ASP A 315 -10.49 0.38 2.63
N LEU A 316 -10.51 -0.48 1.60
CA LEU A 316 -9.39 -0.77 0.70
C LEU A 316 -9.75 -0.50 -0.77
N ASP A 317 -10.76 0.34 -1.05
CA ASP A 317 -11.16 0.62 -2.43
C ASP A 317 -9.97 1.11 -3.27
N GLY A 318 -9.69 0.41 -4.37
CA GLY A 318 -8.59 0.75 -5.26
C GLY A 318 -7.17 0.58 -4.68
N PHE A 319 -7.01 0.03 -3.45
CA PHE A 319 -5.70 -0.23 -2.85
C PHE A 319 -4.88 -1.20 -3.70
N ARG A 320 -3.61 -0.85 -3.93
CA ARG A 320 -2.71 -1.62 -4.79
C ARG A 320 -1.38 -1.90 -4.10
N TYR A 321 -0.89 -3.13 -4.24
CA TYR A 321 0.47 -3.53 -3.89
C TYR A 321 1.05 -4.42 -5.00
N ARG A 322 2.35 -4.31 -5.28
CA ARG A 322 2.97 -5.14 -6.32
C ARG A 322 3.33 -6.54 -5.80
N THR A 323 3.85 -6.62 -4.59
CA THR A 323 4.27 -7.86 -3.94
C THR A 323 3.80 -7.92 -2.49
N LEU A 324 3.66 -9.15 -1.96
CA LEU A 324 3.56 -9.41 -0.53
C LEU A 324 4.94 -9.81 -0.02
N GLY A 325 5.43 -9.10 1.00
CA GLY A 325 6.76 -9.33 1.57
C GLY A 325 6.83 -10.52 2.51
N THR A 326 5.68 -10.97 3.05
CA THR A 326 5.56 -12.13 3.91
C THR A 326 4.71 -13.21 3.25
N TYR A 327 5.14 -14.48 3.39
CA TYR A 327 4.31 -15.60 2.96
C TYR A 327 3.17 -15.80 3.97
N HIS A 328 1.96 -15.57 3.53
CA HIS A 328 0.76 -15.91 4.28
C HIS A 328 -0.06 -16.95 3.53
N PRO A 329 -0.69 -17.90 4.23
CA PRO A 329 -1.74 -18.72 3.64
C PRO A 329 -2.81 -17.82 3.01
N TRP A 330 -3.32 -18.18 1.85
CA TRP A 330 -4.36 -17.41 1.16
C TRP A 330 -5.61 -17.16 2.04
N THR A 331 -5.90 -18.05 2.98
CA THR A 331 -6.98 -17.90 3.96
C THR A 331 -6.79 -16.69 4.87
N THR A 332 -5.56 -16.40 5.27
CA THR A 332 -5.21 -15.22 6.09
C THR A 332 -5.42 -13.93 5.29
N LEU A 333 -5.01 -13.94 4.02
CA LEU A 333 -5.20 -12.79 3.14
C LEU A 333 -6.69 -12.51 2.87
N LEU A 334 -7.48 -13.54 2.63
CA LEU A 334 -8.91 -13.38 2.48
C LEU A 334 -9.56 -12.85 3.75
N GLY A 335 -9.21 -13.39 4.93
CA GLY A 335 -9.69 -12.91 6.22
C GLY A 335 -9.36 -11.43 6.48
N TRP A 336 -8.25 -10.93 5.93
CA TRP A 336 -7.92 -9.52 5.95
C TRP A 336 -8.86 -8.70 5.05
N ILE A 337 -9.00 -9.09 3.78
CA ILE A 337 -9.86 -8.40 2.80
C ILE A 337 -11.34 -8.41 3.23
N GLU A 338 -11.78 -9.46 3.92
CA GLU A 338 -13.15 -9.62 4.43
C GLU A 338 -13.54 -8.64 5.53
N ARG A 339 -12.60 -7.92 6.08
CA ARG A 339 -12.88 -6.85 7.07
C ARG A 339 -13.45 -5.58 6.44
N GLN A 340 -13.57 -5.52 5.12
CA GLN A 340 -14.27 -4.45 4.42
C GLN A 340 -15.78 -4.49 4.70
N PRO A 341 -16.51 -3.36 4.57
CA PRO A 341 -17.95 -3.33 4.70
C PRO A 341 -18.64 -4.35 3.77
N PRO A 342 -19.62 -5.13 4.24
CA PRO A 342 -20.23 -6.21 3.46
C PRO A 342 -21.07 -5.74 2.27
N ASP A 343 -21.53 -4.49 2.29
CA ASP A 343 -22.48 -3.96 1.30
C ASP A 343 -21.79 -3.31 0.09
N GLU A 344 -20.50 -3.07 0.15
CA GLU A 344 -19.71 -2.45 -0.92
C GLU A 344 -18.66 -3.42 -1.45
N PHE A 345 -18.94 -4.04 -2.60
CA PHE A 345 -17.94 -4.84 -3.29
C PHE A 345 -17.07 -3.96 -4.18
N THR A 346 -15.78 -3.91 -3.86
CA THR A 346 -14.76 -3.29 -4.71
C THR A 346 -13.90 -4.37 -5.36
N PRO A 347 -13.71 -4.37 -6.71
CA PRO A 347 -12.90 -5.38 -7.39
C PRO A 347 -11.46 -5.45 -6.87
N GLN A 348 -10.85 -4.32 -6.60
CA GLN A 348 -9.59 -4.22 -5.88
C GLN A 348 -9.91 -4.18 -4.36
N PRO A 349 -9.21 -4.88 -3.52
CA PRO A 349 -7.97 -5.64 -3.70
C PRO A 349 -8.15 -7.10 -4.11
N TYR A 350 -9.37 -7.60 -4.35
CA TYR A 350 -9.61 -9.02 -4.71
C TYR A 350 -8.87 -9.44 -5.99
N GLU A 351 -8.88 -8.59 -7.03
CA GLU A 351 -8.14 -8.86 -8.26
C GLU A 351 -6.63 -8.92 -8.02
N GLN A 352 -6.12 -8.06 -7.16
CA GLN A 352 -4.72 -8.07 -6.78
C GLN A 352 -4.35 -9.33 -5.99
N ALA A 353 -5.19 -9.76 -5.05
CA ALA A 353 -5.03 -11.01 -4.32
C ALA A 353 -5.02 -12.22 -5.25
N ILE A 354 -5.94 -12.25 -6.24
CA ILE A 354 -6.00 -13.28 -7.27
C ILE A 354 -4.71 -13.31 -8.09
N LYS A 355 -4.20 -12.17 -8.47
CA LYS A 355 -2.98 -12.04 -9.28
C LYS A 355 -1.73 -12.51 -8.52
N VAL A 356 -1.64 -12.20 -7.25
CA VAL A 356 -0.50 -12.59 -6.39
C VAL A 356 -0.55 -14.07 -6.03
N TYR A 357 -1.72 -14.58 -5.68
CA TYR A 357 -1.91 -16.00 -5.38
C TYR A 357 -2.33 -16.74 -6.63
N ARG A 358 -1.35 -17.29 -7.35
CA ARG A 358 -1.52 -18.08 -8.59
C ARG A 358 -2.25 -19.42 -8.40
N GLU A 359 -2.85 -19.66 -7.26
CA GLU A 359 -3.58 -20.90 -6.98
C GLU A 359 -5.08 -20.72 -7.23
N GLY A 360 -5.67 -21.68 -7.96
CA GLY A 360 -7.08 -21.65 -8.34
C GLY A 360 -8.05 -21.57 -7.16
N ILE A 361 -7.62 -22.08 -5.98
CA ILE A 361 -8.42 -22.08 -4.75
C ILE A 361 -8.66 -20.64 -4.24
N ALA A 362 -7.61 -19.83 -4.19
CA ALA A 362 -7.74 -18.43 -3.73
C ALA A 362 -8.67 -17.63 -4.65
N LYS A 363 -8.59 -17.88 -5.96
CA LYS A 363 -9.47 -17.24 -6.95
C LYS A 363 -10.94 -17.64 -6.76
N GLU A 364 -11.20 -18.92 -6.52
CA GLU A 364 -12.55 -19.41 -6.29
C GLU A 364 -13.15 -18.79 -5.03
N ASP A 365 -12.38 -18.74 -3.95
CA ASP A 365 -12.86 -18.18 -2.69
C ASP A 365 -13.05 -16.66 -2.78
N ALA A 366 -12.18 -15.95 -3.48
CA ALA A 366 -12.36 -14.54 -3.78
C ALA A 366 -13.65 -14.31 -4.60
N TYR A 367 -13.88 -15.12 -5.63
CA TYR A 367 -15.12 -15.01 -6.43
C TYR A 367 -16.38 -15.47 -5.70
N ARG A 368 -16.31 -16.45 -4.80
CA ARG A 368 -17.45 -16.84 -3.95
C ARG A 368 -17.96 -15.70 -3.10
N LYS A 369 -17.05 -14.86 -2.65
CA LYS A 369 -17.34 -13.71 -1.78
C LYS A 369 -17.81 -12.48 -2.55
N GLN A 370 -17.62 -12.46 -3.85
CA GLN A 370 -18.32 -11.52 -4.72
C GLN A 370 -19.84 -11.78 -4.69
N GLY A 371 -20.51 -11.52 -3.59
CA GLY A 371 -21.90 -11.85 -3.37
C GLY A 371 -22.79 -11.60 -4.60
N GLY A 372 -23.68 -12.53 -4.93
CA GLY A 372 -24.66 -12.36 -5.99
C GLY A 372 -24.33 -12.98 -7.36
N LEU A 373 -23.23 -13.70 -7.52
CA LEU A 373 -22.98 -14.48 -8.74
C LEU A 373 -24.06 -15.54 -8.93
N GLY A 374 -24.85 -15.42 -10.01
CA GLY A 374 -25.85 -16.39 -10.38
C GLY A 374 -25.25 -17.81 -10.54
N TRP A 375 -26.08 -18.86 -10.38
CA TRP A 375 -25.65 -20.26 -10.45
C TRP A 375 -24.87 -20.60 -11.75
N ARG A 376 -25.20 -19.95 -12.87
CA ARG A 376 -24.52 -20.12 -14.17
C ARG A 376 -23.05 -19.68 -14.11
N HIS A 377 -22.79 -18.57 -13.46
CA HIS A 377 -21.43 -18.05 -13.31
C HIS A 377 -20.60 -18.92 -12.35
N ARG A 378 -21.21 -19.42 -11.28
CA ARG A 378 -20.57 -20.39 -10.37
C ARG A 378 -20.22 -21.71 -11.09
N ALA A 379 -21.12 -22.21 -11.94
CA ALA A 379 -20.85 -23.40 -12.75
C ALA A 379 -19.68 -23.18 -13.71
N TRP A 380 -19.63 -22.02 -14.38
CA TRP A 380 -18.51 -21.65 -15.25
C TRP A 380 -17.18 -21.57 -14.51
N LEU A 381 -17.17 -20.94 -13.34
CA LEU A 381 -15.96 -20.83 -12.50
C LEU A 381 -15.48 -22.21 -12.02
N TRP A 382 -16.41 -23.09 -11.63
CA TRP A 382 -16.08 -24.46 -11.27
C TRP A 382 -15.46 -25.24 -12.44
N PHE A 383 -16.04 -25.09 -13.63
CA PHE A 383 -15.51 -25.69 -14.85
C PHE A 383 -14.11 -25.16 -15.20
N ALA A 384 -13.91 -23.84 -15.15
CA ALA A 384 -12.61 -23.21 -15.39
C ALA A 384 -11.54 -23.65 -14.36
N LYS A 385 -11.93 -23.85 -13.10
CA LYS A 385 -11.06 -24.42 -12.06
C LYS A 385 -10.59 -25.82 -12.41
N LEU A 386 -11.54 -26.67 -12.84
CA LEU A 386 -11.27 -28.08 -13.13
C LEU A 386 -10.36 -28.25 -14.34
N THR A 387 -10.60 -27.45 -15.40
CA THR A 387 -9.92 -27.59 -16.70
C THR A 387 -8.55 -26.91 -16.77
N ILE A 388 -8.46 -25.65 -16.41
CA ILE A 388 -7.23 -24.83 -16.58
C ILE A 388 -6.75 -24.16 -15.30
N ALA A 389 -7.37 -24.45 -14.15
CA ALA A 389 -7.09 -23.75 -12.88
C ALA A 389 -7.12 -22.22 -13.08
N TYR A 390 -8.17 -21.71 -13.75
CA TYR A 390 -8.37 -20.30 -14.07
C TYR A 390 -7.28 -19.65 -14.94
N GLY A 391 -6.61 -20.43 -15.82
CA GLY A 391 -5.52 -19.95 -16.66
C GLY A 391 -4.12 -20.11 -16.05
N TYR A 392 -4.00 -20.56 -14.80
CA TYR A 392 -2.68 -20.71 -14.14
C TYR A 392 -1.97 -22.03 -14.46
N LYS A 393 -2.69 -23.06 -14.91
CA LYS A 393 -2.14 -24.38 -15.25
C LYS A 393 -2.70 -24.87 -16.60
N PRO A 394 -2.38 -24.19 -17.72
CA PRO A 394 -2.94 -24.53 -19.04
C PRO A 394 -2.59 -25.96 -19.47
N TRP A 395 -1.50 -26.54 -19.00
CA TRP A 395 -1.15 -27.94 -19.26
C TRP A 395 -2.21 -28.94 -18.77
N ARG A 396 -3.08 -28.57 -17.81
CA ARG A 396 -4.22 -29.42 -17.42
C ARG A 396 -5.23 -29.58 -18.55
N ALA A 397 -5.41 -28.57 -19.38
CA ALA A 397 -6.25 -28.67 -20.57
C ALA A 397 -5.75 -29.76 -21.51
N LEU A 398 -4.44 -29.89 -21.69
CA LEU A 398 -3.83 -30.97 -22.50
C LEU A 398 -4.14 -32.35 -21.93
N ALA A 399 -4.12 -32.50 -20.59
CA ALA A 399 -4.51 -33.75 -19.95
C ALA A 399 -6.00 -34.10 -20.18
N TRP A 400 -6.88 -33.11 -20.12
CA TRP A 400 -8.30 -33.28 -20.42
C TRP A 400 -8.55 -33.57 -21.90
N ILE A 401 -7.83 -32.91 -22.80
CA ILE A 401 -7.85 -33.17 -24.23
C ILE A 401 -7.43 -34.64 -24.48
N PHE A 402 -6.30 -35.06 -23.92
CA PHE A 402 -5.83 -36.44 -24.03
C PHE A 402 -6.89 -37.45 -23.54
N PHE A 403 -7.44 -37.19 -22.35
CA PHE A 403 -8.48 -38.07 -21.79
C PHE A 403 -9.74 -38.12 -22.68
N ALA A 404 -10.22 -36.97 -23.16
CA ALA A 404 -11.38 -36.86 -24.02
C ALA A 404 -11.19 -37.61 -25.36
N VAL A 405 -10.01 -37.43 -25.99
CA VAL A 405 -9.65 -38.12 -27.24
C VAL A 405 -9.57 -39.62 -27.02
N MET A 406 -8.93 -40.09 -25.95
CA MET A 406 -8.80 -41.52 -25.63
C MET A 406 -10.14 -42.16 -25.31
N LEU A 407 -11.01 -41.48 -24.59
CA LEU A 407 -12.36 -41.94 -24.30
C LEU A 407 -13.19 -42.02 -25.58
N ALA A 408 -13.12 -41.01 -26.44
CA ALA A 408 -13.82 -40.99 -27.71
C ALA A 408 -13.29 -42.09 -28.68
N TRP A 409 -11.97 -42.32 -28.69
CA TRP A 409 -11.37 -43.43 -29.40
C TRP A 409 -12.02 -44.77 -28.98
N MET A 410 -12.13 -45.05 -27.68
CA MET A 410 -12.76 -46.26 -27.18
C MET A 410 -14.24 -46.37 -27.63
N VAL A 411 -14.98 -45.28 -27.51
CA VAL A 411 -16.41 -45.23 -27.89
C VAL A 411 -16.58 -45.42 -29.39
N PHE A 412 -15.85 -44.71 -30.25
CA PHE A 412 -15.98 -44.84 -31.70
C PHE A 412 -15.45 -46.18 -32.21
N ASN A 413 -14.40 -46.71 -31.60
CA ASN A 413 -13.91 -48.04 -31.94
C ASN A 413 -14.95 -49.12 -31.59
N SER A 414 -15.60 -48.99 -30.42
CA SER A 414 -16.73 -49.85 -30.04
C SER A 414 -17.92 -49.72 -31.03
N ALA A 415 -18.25 -48.48 -31.43
CA ALA A 415 -19.28 -48.22 -32.40
C ALA A 415 -19.01 -48.88 -33.76
N TYR A 416 -17.72 -48.85 -34.18
CA TYR A 416 -17.31 -49.49 -35.43
C TYR A 416 -17.48 -51.03 -35.36
N HIS A 417 -16.97 -51.66 -34.31
CA HIS A 417 -17.05 -53.11 -34.15
C HIS A 417 -18.50 -53.62 -34.00
N GLN A 418 -19.35 -52.79 -33.43
CA GLN A 418 -20.80 -53.09 -33.30
C GLN A 418 -21.61 -52.76 -34.56
N GLY A 419 -20.99 -52.23 -35.62
CA GLY A 419 -21.64 -51.94 -36.90
C GLY A 419 -22.41 -50.61 -36.95
N TYR A 420 -22.24 -49.75 -35.94
CA TYR A 420 -22.86 -48.42 -35.90
C TYR A 420 -22.09 -47.34 -36.67
N MET A 421 -20.82 -47.58 -37.05
CA MET A 421 -20.09 -46.69 -37.95
C MET A 421 -20.30 -47.10 -39.39
N ARG A 422 -20.85 -46.20 -40.20
CA ARG A 422 -21.14 -46.48 -41.62
C ARG A 422 -20.47 -45.50 -42.56
N PRO A 423 -20.22 -45.91 -43.83
CA PRO A 423 -19.69 -45.01 -44.84
C PRO A 423 -20.57 -43.78 -45.01
N ALA A 424 -19.94 -42.59 -44.97
CA ALA A 424 -20.61 -41.29 -45.11
C ALA A 424 -20.82 -40.87 -46.58
N LYS A 425 -20.04 -41.45 -47.52
CA LYS A 425 -20.11 -41.07 -48.93
C LYS A 425 -21.37 -41.66 -49.58
N GLU A 426 -22.22 -40.81 -50.10
CA GLU A 426 -23.52 -41.16 -50.72
C GLU A 426 -23.36 -42.23 -51.79
N ARG A 427 -22.35 -42.16 -52.66
CA ARG A 427 -22.05 -43.16 -53.72
C ARG A 427 -21.83 -44.57 -53.19
N VAL A 428 -21.31 -44.70 -51.95
CA VAL A 428 -21.14 -46.03 -51.35
C VAL A 428 -22.40 -46.49 -50.69
N PHE A 429 -23.09 -45.58 -49.97
CA PHE A 429 -24.29 -45.92 -49.19
C PHE A 429 -25.48 -46.30 -50.00
N ILE A 430 -25.70 -45.79 -51.23
CA ILE A 430 -26.80 -46.11 -52.13
C ILE A 430 -26.50 -47.25 -53.10
N HIS A 431 -25.22 -47.73 -53.16
CA HIS A 431 -24.83 -48.75 -54.12
C HIS A 431 -25.41 -50.11 -53.77
N ASP A 432 -25.83 -50.85 -54.79
CA ASP A 432 -26.46 -52.16 -54.61
C ASP A 432 -25.57 -53.22 -54.00
N CYS A 433 -24.23 -53.09 -54.16
CA CYS A 433 -23.26 -53.97 -53.50
C CYS A 433 -23.21 -53.71 -51.97
N PHE A 434 -23.44 -52.47 -51.53
CA PHE A 434 -23.52 -52.12 -50.09
C PHE A 434 -24.79 -52.75 -49.49
N ASN A 435 -25.88 -52.63 -50.19
CA ASN A 435 -27.19 -53.08 -49.74
C ASN A 435 -27.44 -54.57 -49.98
N GLY A 436 -26.45 -55.32 -50.50
CA GLY A 436 -26.61 -56.79 -50.77
C GLY A 436 -27.52 -57.15 -51.89
N LYS A 437 -27.91 -56.21 -52.76
CA LYS A 437 -28.84 -56.44 -53.90
C LYS A 437 -28.13 -56.88 -55.16
N ALA A 438 -26.82 -56.64 -55.29
CA ALA A 438 -25.99 -56.99 -56.43
C ALA A 438 -25.29 -58.35 -56.24
N GLY A 439 -25.12 -59.13 -57.35
CA GLY A 439 -24.42 -60.40 -57.32
C GLY A 439 -22.89 -60.29 -57.15
N PRO A 440 -22.24 -61.44 -56.80
CA PRO A 440 -20.79 -61.46 -56.50
C PRO A 440 -19.87 -60.90 -57.61
N GLU A 441 -20.28 -61.17 -58.88
CA GLU A 441 -19.51 -60.73 -60.05
C GLU A 441 -19.48 -59.21 -60.22
N GLN A 442 -20.59 -58.53 -59.86
CA GLN A 442 -20.77 -57.07 -59.95
C GLN A 442 -20.07 -56.37 -58.83
N CYS A 443 -19.77 -57.07 -57.74
CA CYS A 443 -19.10 -56.51 -56.54
C CYS A 443 -17.65 -56.94 -56.37
N SER A 444 -16.99 -57.35 -57.46
CA SER A 444 -15.62 -57.87 -57.47
C SER A 444 -14.58 -56.83 -56.91
N ALA A 445 -14.88 -55.53 -57.00
CA ALA A 445 -14.03 -54.42 -56.41
C ALA A 445 -14.43 -54.04 -54.98
N TRP A 446 -15.29 -54.82 -54.33
CA TRP A 446 -15.76 -54.60 -52.97
C TRP A 446 -15.22 -55.65 -52.03
N ILE A 447 -14.87 -55.19 -50.78
CA ILE A 447 -14.37 -56.08 -49.73
C ILE A 447 -15.32 -56.12 -48.56
N GLU A 448 -15.36 -57.27 -47.89
CA GLU A 448 -16.14 -57.46 -46.65
C GLU A 448 -15.17 -57.20 -45.46
N ARG A 449 -15.48 -56.20 -44.66
CA ARG A 449 -14.80 -55.95 -43.40
C ARG A 449 -15.57 -56.63 -42.27
N LYS A 450 -14.92 -57.60 -41.64
CA LYS A 450 -15.49 -58.26 -40.45
C LYS A 450 -15.59 -57.29 -39.29
N LEU A 451 -16.77 -57.20 -38.75
CA LEU A 451 -17.08 -56.50 -37.52
C LEU A 451 -17.14 -57.49 -36.34
N ASP A 452 -17.73 -57.13 -35.23
CA ASP A 452 -17.95 -58.05 -34.11
C ASP A 452 -18.94 -59.18 -34.55
N TRP A 453 -18.92 -60.35 -33.89
CA TRP A 453 -19.66 -61.53 -34.23
C TRP A 453 -21.19 -61.32 -34.27
N ARG A 454 -21.67 -60.24 -33.68
CA ARG A 454 -23.10 -59.85 -33.70
C ARG A 454 -23.50 -58.92 -34.83
N ALA A 455 -22.53 -58.33 -35.51
CA ALA A 455 -22.77 -57.34 -36.54
C ALA A 455 -22.61 -57.99 -37.95
N GLU A 456 -23.44 -57.57 -38.88
CA GLU A 456 -23.31 -57.99 -40.29
C GLU A 456 -22.00 -57.44 -40.87
N PRO A 457 -21.26 -58.20 -41.71
CA PRO A 457 -20.07 -57.75 -42.38
C PRO A 457 -20.33 -56.48 -43.19
N LEU A 458 -19.46 -55.49 -43.03
CA LEU A 458 -19.59 -54.23 -43.75
C LEU A 458 -18.92 -54.34 -45.13
N ARG A 459 -19.71 -54.16 -46.20
CA ARG A 459 -19.24 -54.16 -47.58
C ARG A 459 -18.85 -52.74 -48.02
N VAL A 460 -17.60 -52.53 -48.43
CA VAL A 460 -17.09 -51.23 -48.92
C VAL A 460 -16.20 -51.46 -50.14
N PRO A 461 -16.04 -50.46 -51.02
CA PRO A 461 -15.05 -50.52 -52.10
C PRO A 461 -13.62 -50.83 -51.56
N GLN A 462 -12.82 -51.51 -52.35
CA GLN A 462 -11.48 -51.91 -51.91
C GLN A 462 -10.57 -50.73 -51.58
N ASP A 463 -10.76 -49.59 -52.26
CA ASP A 463 -10.06 -48.32 -52.07
C ASP A 463 -10.66 -47.43 -50.98
N TYR A 464 -11.76 -47.88 -50.32
CA TYR A 464 -12.38 -47.07 -49.26
C TYR A 464 -11.52 -47.06 -48.01
N PRO A 465 -11.21 -45.87 -47.45
CA PRO A 465 -10.34 -45.74 -46.30
C PRO A 465 -10.75 -46.62 -45.12
N ALA A 466 -9.79 -47.27 -44.48
CA ALA A 466 -10.06 -48.05 -43.29
C ALA A 466 -10.47 -47.10 -42.14
N PHE A 467 -11.45 -47.51 -41.33
CA PHE A 467 -11.80 -46.79 -40.15
C PHE A 467 -10.65 -46.86 -39.12
N ASN A 468 -10.21 -45.70 -38.63
CA ASN A 468 -9.28 -45.60 -37.54
C ASN A 468 -9.91 -44.76 -36.45
N GLY A 469 -10.34 -45.41 -35.35
CA GLY A 469 -11.05 -44.74 -34.28
C GLY A 469 -10.26 -43.64 -33.59
N LEU A 470 -8.91 -43.74 -33.51
CA LEU A 470 -8.06 -42.71 -32.95
C LEU A 470 -8.01 -41.49 -33.88
N MET A 471 -7.73 -41.71 -35.17
CA MET A 471 -7.71 -40.62 -36.15
C MET A 471 -9.09 -39.97 -36.31
N TYR A 472 -10.17 -40.72 -36.21
CA TYR A 472 -11.53 -40.22 -36.22
C TYR A 472 -11.82 -39.35 -34.98
N SER A 473 -11.33 -39.76 -33.79
CA SER A 473 -11.46 -38.98 -32.57
C SER A 473 -10.67 -37.68 -32.65
N LEU A 474 -9.45 -37.67 -33.17
CA LEU A 474 -8.64 -36.46 -33.35
C LEU A 474 -9.26 -35.52 -34.40
N ASP A 475 -9.75 -36.07 -35.52
CA ASP A 475 -10.36 -35.33 -36.62
C ASP A 475 -11.61 -34.57 -36.17
N THR A 476 -12.47 -35.23 -35.40
CA THR A 476 -13.68 -34.65 -34.87
C THR A 476 -13.47 -33.74 -33.63
N PHE A 477 -12.34 -33.86 -32.94
CA PHE A 477 -12.02 -33.06 -31.78
C PHE A 477 -11.38 -31.71 -32.14
N PHE A 478 -10.42 -31.72 -33.08
CA PHE A 478 -9.68 -30.51 -33.45
C PHE A 478 -10.27 -29.86 -34.69
N PRO A 479 -10.92 -28.67 -34.56
CA PRO A 479 -11.60 -28.02 -35.68
C PRO A 479 -10.69 -27.50 -36.80
N PHE A 480 -9.38 -27.54 -36.59
CA PHE A 480 -8.36 -27.03 -37.52
C PHE A 480 -7.45 -28.15 -38.06
N VAL A 481 -7.73 -29.40 -37.75
CA VAL A 481 -6.96 -30.56 -38.23
C VAL A 481 -7.93 -31.47 -38.99
N ASP A 482 -7.55 -31.86 -40.19
CA ASP A 482 -8.36 -32.74 -41.03
C ASP A 482 -7.54 -34.01 -41.35
N PHE A 483 -7.94 -35.14 -40.75
CA PHE A 483 -7.38 -36.46 -41.04
C PHE A 483 -8.27 -37.24 -42.04
N HIS A 484 -9.25 -36.57 -42.59
CA HIS A 484 -10.20 -37.10 -43.58
C HIS A 484 -11.04 -38.32 -43.12
N GLN A 485 -11.06 -38.63 -41.83
CA GLN A 485 -11.82 -39.73 -41.29
C GLN A 485 -13.31 -39.35 -41.14
N GLU A 486 -13.62 -38.13 -40.70
CA GLU A 486 -14.98 -37.61 -40.57
C GLU A 486 -15.71 -37.58 -41.93
N ALA A 487 -14.98 -37.23 -42.98
CA ALA A 487 -15.53 -37.19 -44.34
C ALA A 487 -15.96 -38.56 -44.91
N TYR A 488 -15.45 -39.65 -44.34
CA TYR A 488 -15.72 -41.00 -44.81
C TYR A 488 -16.59 -41.84 -43.87
N TRP A 489 -16.61 -41.53 -42.58
CA TRP A 489 -17.29 -42.34 -41.58
C TRP A 489 -18.24 -41.52 -40.72
N LEU A 490 -19.44 -42.07 -40.46
CA LEU A 490 -20.43 -41.42 -39.60
C LEU A 490 -21.19 -42.45 -38.75
N PRO A 491 -21.55 -42.13 -37.48
CA PRO A 491 -22.42 -42.96 -36.67
C PRO A 491 -23.82 -43.03 -37.28
N PHE A 492 -24.33 -44.23 -37.47
CA PHE A 492 -25.67 -44.49 -37.97
C PHE A 492 -26.68 -44.35 -36.83
N ALA A 493 -27.72 -43.54 -37.02
CA ALA A 493 -28.71 -43.20 -36.00
C ALA A 493 -30.06 -43.91 -36.22
N GLY A 494 -30.06 -45.14 -36.76
CA GLY A 494 -31.27 -45.85 -37.08
C GLY A 494 -32.04 -46.50 -35.92
N ASP A 495 -31.38 -46.61 -34.76
CA ASP A 495 -31.95 -47.13 -33.51
C ASP A 495 -31.51 -46.34 -32.28
N ARG A 496 -31.97 -46.78 -31.08
CA ARG A 496 -31.62 -46.10 -29.80
C ARG A 496 -30.11 -46.05 -29.53
N PHE A 497 -29.37 -47.10 -29.84
CA PHE A 497 -27.94 -47.16 -29.59
C PHE A 497 -27.15 -46.37 -30.63
N GLY A 498 -27.59 -46.35 -31.86
CA GLY A 498 -27.00 -45.51 -32.90
C GLY A 498 -27.16 -44.03 -32.60
N TRP A 499 -28.29 -43.61 -32.04
CA TRP A 499 -28.51 -42.26 -31.57
C TRP A 499 -27.56 -41.86 -30.44
N PHE A 500 -27.21 -42.78 -29.53
CA PHE A 500 -26.19 -42.51 -28.49
C PHE A 500 -24.83 -42.13 -29.09
N PHE A 501 -24.35 -42.89 -30.09
CA PHE A 501 -23.07 -42.58 -30.75
C PHE A 501 -23.13 -41.28 -31.55
N ARG A 502 -24.27 -40.91 -32.09
CA ARG A 502 -24.48 -39.64 -32.79
C ARG A 502 -24.46 -38.45 -31.81
N LEU A 503 -25.15 -38.58 -30.70
CA LEU A 503 -25.12 -37.57 -29.62
C LEU A 503 -23.71 -37.43 -29.04
N TRP A 504 -23.03 -38.56 -28.82
CA TRP A 504 -21.65 -38.57 -28.35
C TRP A 504 -20.72 -37.80 -29.30
N LEU A 505 -20.85 -37.97 -30.61
CA LEU A 505 -20.09 -37.23 -31.61
C LEU A 505 -20.27 -35.71 -31.44
N TRP A 506 -21.50 -35.24 -31.29
CA TRP A 506 -21.77 -33.82 -31.11
C TRP A 506 -21.16 -33.28 -29.81
N VAL A 507 -21.31 -34.02 -28.72
CA VAL A 507 -20.67 -33.64 -27.42
C VAL A 507 -19.17 -33.60 -27.56
N HIS A 508 -18.56 -34.54 -28.26
CA HIS A 508 -17.12 -34.61 -28.50
C HIS A 508 -16.61 -33.40 -29.31
N ILE A 509 -17.29 -33.02 -30.37
CA ILE A 509 -17.00 -31.84 -31.18
C ILE A 509 -17.07 -30.57 -30.32
N ILE A 510 -18.14 -30.38 -29.54
CA ILE A 510 -18.30 -29.23 -28.67
C ILE A 510 -17.18 -29.19 -27.61
N ALA A 511 -16.84 -30.33 -27.01
CA ALA A 511 -15.74 -30.44 -26.05
C ALA A 511 -14.40 -30.07 -26.69
N GLY A 512 -14.18 -30.47 -27.93
CA GLY A 512 -12.99 -30.13 -28.71
C GLY A 512 -12.84 -28.62 -28.91
N TRP A 513 -13.89 -27.94 -29.33
CA TRP A 513 -13.91 -26.50 -29.48
C TRP A 513 -13.59 -25.78 -28.14
N VAL A 514 -14.27 -26.19 -27.08
CA VAL A 514 -14.10 -25.54 -25.76
C VAL A 514 -12.70 -25.76 -25.19
N LEU A 515 -12.23 -27.02 -25.17
CA LEU A 515 -10.93 -27.34 -24.56
C LEU A 515 -9.76 -26.82 -25.39
N SER A 516 -9.85 -26.86 -26.72
CA SER A 516 -8.82 -26.30 -27.60
C SER A 516 -8.70 -24.78 -27.44
N THR A 517 -9.84 -24.07 -27.39
CA THR A 517 -9.87 -22.62 -27.15
C THR A 517 -9.29 -22.27 -25.78
N MET A 518 -9.63 -23.04 -24.74
CA MET A 518 -9.10 -22.83 -23.39
C MET A 518 -7.59 -23.12 -23.29
N ALA A 519 -7.09 -24.08 -24.05
CA ALA A 519 -5.65 -24.39 -24.08
C ALA A 519 -4.81 -23.28 -24.74
N VAL A 520 -5.39 -22.58 -25.73
CA VAL A 520 -4.73 -21.49 -26.46
C VAL A 520 -4.86 -20.16 -25.71
N ALA A 521 -6.00 -19.92 -25.05
CA ALA A 521 -6.29 -18.67 -24.34
C ALA A 521 -5.67 -18.59 -22.93
N GLY A 522 -5.25 -19.69 -22.33
CA GLY A 522 -4.61 -19.79 -21.00
C GLY A 522 -3.10 -19.80 -21.08
#